data_cb51f62ad1ccbbd9142638c070e85a6a
#
_entry.id   cb51f62ad1ccbbd9142638c070e85a6a
#
_cell.length_a   1.000
_cell.length_b   1.000
_cell.length_c   1.000
_cell.angle_alpha   90.00
_cell.angle_beta   90.00
_cell.angle_gamma   90.00
#
_symmetry.space_group_name_H-M   'P 1'
#
loop_
_entity.id
_entity.type
_entity.pdbx_description
1 polymer ?
#
loop_
_entity_poly.entity_id
_entity_poly.type
_entity_poly.pdbx_seq_one_letter_code
_entity_poly.pdbx_strand_id
1 'polypeptide(L)'
;MGVYSQQTTHEEMIKNCKVYVMRGADLFKCNRIDYFMPNHVNDGYYPKYKRAGIKFISIDPIYTETAQAFSAEWIPIRPNTDVALMLGMIHYLYTSNQYDKAFIAKYTDGFDKFLPYLLGESDNAPKTLEWAS
;
A
#
# COMPACT_ATOMS: atom_id res chain seq x y z
N MET A 1 27.37 10.31 -5.15
CA MET A 1 26.61 9.15 -4.59
C MET A 1 25.19 9.62 -4.32
N GLY A 2 24.20 8.98 -4.94
CA GLY A 2 22.81 9.28 -4.64
C GLY A 2 22.47 8.93 -3.19
N VAL A 3 21.79 9.84 -2.50
CA VAL A 3 21.21 9.53 -1.20
C VAL A 3 20.03 8.58 -1.47
N TYR A 4 20.14 7.34 -1.04
CA TYR A 4 18.98 6.45 -1.01
C TYR A 4 17.95 7.08 -0.09
N SER A 5 16.70 7.13 -0.51
CA SER A 5 15.60 7.71 0.24
C SER A 5 15.61 7.17 1.67
N GLN A 6 15.57 8.07 2.65
CA GLN A 6 15.44 7.68 4.05
C GLN A 6 14.11 6.94 4.22
N GLN A 7 14.19 5.70 4.66
CA GLN A 7 13.00 4.95 5.04
C GLN A 7 12.53 5.39 6.43
N THR A 8 11.24 5.28 6.67
CA THR A 8 10.68 5.47 8.01
C THR A 8 11.27 4.42 8.96
N THR A 9 11.74 4.85 10.13
CA THR A 9 12.31 3.91 11.11
C THR A 9 11.24 3.00 11.72
N HIS A 10 11.67 1.85 12.20
CA HIS A 10 10.78 0.91 12.89
C HIS A 10 10.10 1.54 14.12
N GLU A 11 10.82 2.39 14.86
CA GLU A 11 10.32 3.10 16.02
C GLU A 11 9.20 4.07 15.66
N GLU A 12 9.39 4.83 14.57
CA GLU A 12 8.34 5.73 14.08
C GLU A 12 7.11 4.98 13.58
N MET A 13 7.31 3.83 12.95
CA MET A 13 6.20 2.97 12.53
C MET A 13 5.43 2.43 13.75
N ILE A 14 6.11 1.94 14.79
CA ILE A 14 5.48 1.44 16.02
C ILE A 14 4.67 2.56 16.68
N LYS A 15 5.18 3.77 16.69
CA LYS A 15 4.55 4.92 17.35
C LYS A 15 3.34 5.47 16.59
N ASN A 16 3.42 5.54 15.26
CA ASN A 16 2.49 6.34 14.47
C ASN A 16 1.63 5.51 13.51
N CYS A 17 2.07 4.31 13.10
CA CYS A 17 1.35 3.50 12.13
C CYS A 17 0.08 2.89 12.77
N LYS A 18 -1.05 3.05 12.10
CA LYS A 18 -2.33 2.44 12.49
C LYS A 18 -2.71 1.28 11.58
N VAL A 19 -2.37 1.43 10.29
CA VAL A 19 -2.65 0.41 9.26
C VAL A 19 -1.40 0.20 8.44
N TYR A 20 -1.00 -1.05 8.30
CA TYR A 20 0.14 -1.46 7.48
C TYR A 20 -0.37 -2.29 6.31
N VAL A 21 -0.22 -1.78 5.10
CA VAL A 21 -0.65 -2.46 3.88
C VAL A 21 0.55 -3.09 3.20
N MET A 22 0.51 -4.41 3.04
CA MET A 22 1.48 -5.19 2.27
C MET A 22 0.89 -5.50 0.90
N ARG A 23 1.62 -5.16 -0.16
CA ARG A 23 1.22 -5.43 -1.54
C ARG A 23 2.28 -6.28 -2.21
N GLY A 24 1.93 -7.54 -2.52
CA GLY A 24 2.86 -8.49 -3.10
C GLY A 24 4.13 -8.67 -2.27
N ALA A 25 4.04 -8.50 -0.95
CA ALA A 25 5.19 -8.45 -0.07
C ALA A 25 5.10 -9.50 1.04
N ASP A 26 5.96 -10.51 0.94
CA ASP A 26 6.19 -11.45 2.03
C ASP A 26 7.44 -11.01 2.83
N LEU A 27 7.22 -10.24 3.91
CA LEU A 27 8.30 -9.65 4.71
C LEU A 27 9.24 -10.71 5.30
N PHE A 28 8.72 -11.89 5.62
CA PHE A 28 9.53 -12.97 6.16
C PHE A 28 10.45 -13.61 5.13
N LYS A 29 10.15 -13.46 3.85
CA LYS A 29 11.01 -13.95 2.76
C LYS A 29 11.86 -12.84 2.14
N CYS A 30 11.26 -11.65 1.93
CA CYS A 30 11.90 -10.60 1.14
C CYS A 30 12.64 -9.57 2.00
N ASN A 31 12.35 -9.45 3.30
CA ASN A 31 12.88 -8.37 4.14
C ASN A 31 13.46 -8.84 5.48
N ARG A 32 14.01 -10.04 5.54
CA ARG A 32 14.69 -10.55 6.75
C ARG A 32 16.02 -9.86 7.00
N ILE A 33 16.70 -9.46 5.94
CA ILE A 33 17.98 -8.75 5.96
C ILE A 33 17.74 -7.38 5.37
N ASP A 34 17.97 -6.33 6.15
CA ASP A 34 17.88 -4.98 5.67
C ASP A 34 19.10 -4.66 4.78
N TYR A 35 18.93 -3.80 3.79
CA TYR A 35 19.92 -3.51 2.74
C TYR A 35 21.28 -3.08 3.28
N PHE A 36 21.34 -2.46 4.47
CA PHE A 36 22.57 -2.02 5.11
C PHE A 36 22.92 -2.76 6.42
N MET A 37 22.08 -3.71 6.85
CA MET A 37 22.28 -4.42 8.10
C MET A 37 22.27 -5.92 7.87
N PRO A 38 23.41 -6.60 7.90
CA PRO A 38 23.51 -8.04 7.64
C PRO A 38 22.91 -8.91 8.77
N ASN A 39 22.40 -8.29 9.81
CA ASN A 39 21.74 -8.96 10.92
C ASN A 39 20.22 -8.93 10.72
N HIS A 40 19.53 -9.98 11.14
CA HIS A 40 18.08 -10.13 11.06
C HIS A 40 17.30 -9.18 12.00
N VAL A 41 17.61 -7.88 11.94
CA VAL A 41 17.00 -6.85 12.83
C VAL A 41 15.50 -6.81 12.69
N ASN A 42 15.00 -6.96 11.47
CA ASN A 42 13.56 -6.91 11.17
C ASN A 42 12.77 -7.97 11.96
N ASP A 43 13.33 -9.17 12.13
CA ASP A 43 12.69 -10.24 12.89
C ASP A 43 12.40 -9.83 14.36
N GLY A 44 13.24 -8.96 14.93
CA GLY A 44 13.04 -8.40 16.28
C GLY A 44 11.95 -7.33 16.37
N TYR A 45 11.62 -6.67 15.25
CA TYR A 45 10.59 -5.64 15.21
C TYR A 45 9.18 -6.17 14.89
N TYR A 46 9.05 -7.26 14.16
CA TYR A 46 7.74 -7.81 13.79
C TYR A 46 6.81 -8.11 15.00
N PRO A 47 7.31 -8.74 16.09
CA PRO A 47 6.48 -8.90 17.28
C PRO A 47 6.09 -7.58 17.95
N LYS A 48 6.92 -6.53 17.82
CA LYS A 48 6.63 -5.20 18.37
C LYS A 48 5.50 -4.52 17.60
N TYR A 49 5.45 -4.66 16.27
CA TYR A 49 4.35 -4.16 15.46
C TYR A 49 3.00 -4.76 15.87
N LYS A 50 2.96 -6.07 16.09
CA LYS A 50 1.75 -6.76 16.54
C LYS A 50 1.29 -6.24 17.90
N ARG A 51 2.23 -6.07 18.84
CA ARG A 51 1.94 -5.52 20.18
C ARG A 51 1.50 -4.06 20.17
N ALA A 52 1.94 -3.28 19.19
CA ALA A 52 1.52 -1.89 19.02
C ALA A 52 0.08 -1.74 18.51
N GLY A 53 -0.60 -2.85 18.18
CA GLY A 53 -1.98 -2.85 17.71
C GLY A 53 -2.15 -2.35 16.28
N ILE A 54 -1.10 -2.43 15.46
CA ILE A 54 -1.15 -2.07 14.04
C ILE A 54 -2.05 -3.07 13.32
N LYS A 55 -3.05 -2.59 12.57
CA LYS A 55 -3.87 -3.41 11.69
C LYS A 55 -3.05 -3.73 10.42
N PHE A 56 -2.97 -5.03 10.07
CA PHE A 56 -2.30 -5.47 8.86
C PHE A 56 -3.31 -5.84 7.78
N ILE A 57 -3.04 -5.40 6.54
CA ILE A 57 -3.78 -5.78 5.34
C ILE A 57 -2.77 -6.36 4.35
N SER A 58 -3.04 -7.54 3.82
CA SER A 58 -2.22 -8.21 2.81
C SER A 58 -2.99 -8.29 1.50
N ILE A 59 -2.50 -7.59 0.48
CA ILE A 59 -3.03 -7.62 -0.88
C ILE A 59 -2.07 -8.48 -1.70
N ASP A 60 -2.43 -9.75 -1.89
CA ASP A 60 -1.52 -10.74 -2.47
C ASP A 60 -2.35 -11.88 -3.09
N PRO A 61 -1.95 -12.44 -4.25
CA PRO A 61 -2.61 -13.63 -4.81
C PRO A 61 -2.61 -14.84 -3.89
N ILE A 62 -1.63 -14.92 -2.98
CA ILE A 62 -1.48 -16.03 -2.04
C ILE A 62 -1.52 -15.56 -0.59
N TYR A 63 -2.01 -16.41 0.30
CA TYR A 63 -1.97 -16.16 1.74
C TYR A 63 -0.57 -16.52 2.28
N THR A 64 0.28 -15.50 2.47
CA THR A 64 1.69 -15.68 2.85
C THR A 64 1.88 -16.02 4.32
N GLU A 65 3.07 -16.54 4.68
CA GLU A 65 3.45 -16.74 6.09
C GLU A 65 3.43 -15.43 6.89
N THR A 66 3.81 -14.32 6.26
CA THR A 66 3.73 -12.98 6.86
C THR A 66 2.29 -12.60 7.15
N ALA A 67 1.38 -12.80 6.21
CA ALA A 67 -0.04 -12.52 6.41
C ALA A 67 -0.62 -13.35 7.57
N GLN A 68 -0.26 -14.62 7.66
CA GLN A 68 -0.65 -15.50 8.75
C GLN A 68 -0.09 -15.03 10.10
N ALA A 69 1.21 -14.73 10.18
CA ALA A 69 1.88 -14.33 11.42
C ALA A 69 1.33 -13.02 11.99
N PHE A 70 0.98 -12.06 11.13
CA PHE A 70 0.37 -10.79 11.53
C PHE A 70 -1.14 -10.87 11.69
N SER A 71 -1.78 -11.99 11.39
CA SER A 71 -3.25 -12.12 11.33
C SER A 71 -3.85 -11.02 10.43
N ALA A 72 -3.21 -10.81 9.28
CA ALA A 72 -3.58 -9.76 8.36
C ALA A 72 -4.95 -10.03 7.70
N GLU A 73 -5.70 -8.97 7.48
CA GLU A 73 -6.83 -9.03 6.56
C GLU A 73 -6.30 -9.30 5.16
N TRP A 74 -6.64 -10.46 4.60
CA TRP A 74 -6.16 -10.86 3.29
C TRP A 74 -7.14 -10.53 2.19
N ILE A 75 -6.65 -9.82 1.18
CA ILE A 75 -7.40 -9.49 -0.03
C ILE A 75 -6.75 -10.25 -1.18
N PRO A 76 -7.37 -11.36 -1.63
CA PRO A 76 -6.86 -12.15 -2.76
C PRO A 76 -7.04 -11.37 -4.06
N ILE A 77 -5.94 -10.88 -4.59
CA ILE A 77 -5.93 -10.16 -5.86
C ILE A 77 -5.51 -11.11 -7.00
N ARG A 78 -6.12 -10.98 -8.18
CA ARG A 78 -5.64 -11.69 -9.35
C ARG A 78 -4.27 -11.13 -9.78
N PRO A 79 -3.29 -11.96 -10.16
CA PRO A 79 -2.02 -11.48 -10.69
C PRO A 79 -2.21 -10.46 -11.81
N ASN A 80 -1.38 -9.41 -11.81
CA ASN A 80 -1.40 -8.31 -12.79
C ASN A 80 -2.64 -7.38 -12.74
N THR A 81 -3.46 -7.42 -11.68
CA THR A 81 -4.60 -6.50 -11.52
C THR A 81 -4.36 -5.40 -10.51
N ASP A 82 -3.13 -5.21 -10.05
CA ASP A 82 -2.76 -4.19 -9.06
C ASP A 82 -3.17 -2.78 -9.47
N VAL A 83 -2.92 -2.43 -10.75
CA VAL A 83 -3.27 -1.12 -11.29
C VAL A 83 -4.78 -0.93 -11.31
N ALA A 84 -5.55 -1.97 -11.66
CA ALA A 84 -7.00 -1.90 -11.65
C ALA A 84 -7.54 -1.61 -10.23
N LEU A 85 -7.03 -2.33 -9.22
CA LEU A 85 -7.38 -2.08 -7.82
C LEU A 85 -7.04 -0.64 -7.40
N MET A 86 -5.84 -0.14 -7.75
CA MET A 86 -5.44 1.24 -7.43
C MET A 86 -6.37 2.26 -8.07
N LEU A 87 -6.71 2.08 -9.34
CA LEU A 87 -7.61 2.98 -10.06
C LEU A 87 -9.02 2.97 -9.46
N GLY A 88 -9.55 1.79 -9.11
CA GLY A 88 -10.84 1.68 -8.41
C GLY A 88 -10.84 2.40 -7.07
N MET A 89 -9.78 2.26 -6.28
CA MET A 89 -9.64 2.98 -5.00
C MET A 89 -9.58 4.49 -5.20
N ILE A 90 -8.80 4.98 -6.18
CA ILE A 90 -8.69 6.41 -6.48
C ILE A 90 -10.05 6.95 -6.97
N HIS A 91 -10.73 6.23 -7.84
CA HIS A 91 -12.06 6.60 -8.32
C HIS A 91 -13.05 6.74 -7.16
N TYR A 92 -13.07 5.77 -6.24
CA TYR A 92 -13.92 5.83 -5.06
C TYR A 92 -13.60 7.05 -4.17
N LEU A 93 -12.34 7.28 -3.85
CA LEU A 93 -11.91 8.42 -3.04
C LEU A 93 -12.26 9.77 -3.69
N TYR A 94 -12.11 9.85 -5.00
CA TYR A 94 -12.44 11.06 -5.74
C TYR A 94 -13.96 11.33 -5.76
N THR A 95 -14.76 10.34 -6.14
CA THR A 95 -16.22 10.49 -6.27
C THR A 95 -16.92 10.67 -4.92
N SER A 96 -16.38 10.07 -3.86
CA SER A 96 -16.86 10.26 -2.48
C SER A 96 -16.32 11.52 -1.80
N ASN A 97 -15.49 12.32 -2.49
CA ASN A 97 -14.85 13.53 -1.97
C ASN A 97 -14.02 13.28 -0.69
N GLN A 98 -13.38 12.10 -0.60
CA GLN A 98 -12.56 11.66 0.54
C GLN A 98 -11.06 11.78 0.26
N TYR A 99 -10.63 12.86 -0.38
CA TYR A 99 -9.22 13.13 -0.66
C TYR A 99 -8.84 14.57 -0.26
N ASP A 100 -7.57 14.79 0.05
CA ASP A 100 -7.05 16.11 0.40
C ASP A 100 -6.77 16.91 -0.86
N LYS A 101 -7.70 17.82 -1.20
CA LYS A 101 -7.59 18.70 -2.38
C LYS A 101 -6.39 19.64 -2.30
N ALA A 102 -6.07 20.14 -1.11
CA ALA A 102 -4.94 21.05 -0.92
C ALA A 102 -3.61 20.33 -1.11
N PHE A 103 -3.52 19.09 -0.61
CA PHE A 103 -2.36 18.23 -0.83
C PHE A 103 -2.18 17.91 -2.33
N ILE A 104 -3.24 17.48 -3.01
CA ILE A 104 -3.18 17.17 -4.45
C ILE A 104 -2.74 18.40 -5.25
N ALA A 105 -3.35 19.55 -5.00
CA ALA A 105 -3.00 20.79 -5.72
C ALA A 105 -1.55 21.24 -5.48
N LYS A 106 -0.99 20.95 -4.31
CA LYS A 106 0.37 21.40 -3.96
C LYS A 106 1.47 20.42 -4.37
N TYR A 107 1.21 19.11 -4.29
CA TYR A 107 2.26 18.08 -4.37
C TYR A 107 2.13 17.15 -5.58
N THR A 108 1.11 17.31 -6.43
CA THR A 108 0.96 16.49 -7.63
C THR A 108 0.93 17.35 -8.88
N ASP A 109 1.42 16.81 -10.00
CA ASP A 109 1.30 17.40 -11.32
C ASP A 109 0.53 16.45 -12.24
N GLY A 110 -0.29 17.03 -13.14
CA GLY A 110 -1.05 16.28 -14.13
C GLY A 110 -2.32 15.59 -13.62
N PHE A 111 -2.76 15.87 -12.39
CA PHE A 111 -3.98 15.28 -11.85
C PHE A 111 -5.21 15.61 -12.71
N ASP A 112 -5.32 16.84 -13.20
CA ASP A 112 -6.42 17.27 -14.08
C ASP A 112 -6.45 16.53 -15.41
N LYS A 113 -5.27 16.17 -15.93
CA LYS A 113 -5.13 15.35 -17.16
C LYS A 113 -5.47 13.88 -16.94
N PHE A 114 -5.31 13.41 -15.72
CA PHE A 114 -5.61 12.04 -15.33
C PHE A 114 -7.11 11.81 -15.09
N LEU A 115 -7.82 12.83 -14.61
CA LEU A 115 -9.23 12.73 -14.24
C LEU A 115 -10.15 12.23 -15.38
N PRO A 116 -10.05 12.73 -16.62
CA PRO A 116 -10.88 12.23 -17.73
C PRO A 116 -10.71 10.73 -17.98
N TYR A 117 -9.51 10.20 -17.80
CA TYR A 117 -9.26 8.77 -17.88
C TYR A 117 -9.87 8.01 -16.70
N LEU A 118 -9.71 8.51 -15.49
CA LEU A 118 -10.27 7.90 -14.28
C LEU A 118 -11.80 7.82 -14.33
N LEU A 119 -12.44 8.89 -14.82
CA LEU A 119 -13.89 9.00 -14.93
C LEU A 119 -14.47 8.31 -16.18
N GLY A 120 -13.63 7.80 -17.06
CA GLY A 120 -14.04 7.13 -18.29
C GLY A 120 -14.44 8.05 -19.43
N GLU A 121 -14.14 9.34 -19.31
CA GLU A 121 -14.46 10.34 -20.35
C GLU A 121 -13.58 10.15 -21.62
N SER A 122 -12.37 9.63 -21.45
CA SER A 122 -11.42 9.43 -22.54
C SER A 122 -11.53 8.06 -23.23
N ASP A 123 -12.09 7.05 -22.56
CA ASP A 123 -12.12 5.66 -23.05
C ASP A 123 -13.46 4.95 -22.85
N ASN A 124 -14.49 5.68 -22.42
CA ASN A 124 -15.83 5.17 -22.10
C ASN A 124 -15.85 4.06 -21.04
N ALA A 125 -14.84 4.00 -20.15
CA ALA A 125 -14.71 3.00 -19.12
C ALA A 125 -14.37 3.64 -17.76
N PRO A 126 -15.36 4.09 -16.97
CA PRO A 126 -15.12 4.60 -15.62
C PRO A 126 -14.42 3.55 -14.74
N LYS A 127 -13.35 3.95 -14.07
CA LYS A 127 -12.51 3.05 -13.28
C LYS A 127 -13.13 2.80 -11.89
N THR A 128 -14.39 2.36 -11.87
CA THR A 128 -15.14 2.08 -10.63
C THR A 128 -14.57 0.86 -9.89
N LEU A 129 -15.02 0.63 -8.65
CA LEU A 129 -14.68 -0.59 -7.92
C LEU A 129 -15.19 -1.86 -8.64
N GLU A 130 -16.35 -1.78 -9.30
CA GLU A 130 -16.88 -2.88 -10.10
C GLU A 130 -16.04 -3.16 -11.34
N TRP A 131 -15.54 -2.11 -12.00
CA TRP A 131 -14.61 -2.27 -13.11
C TRP A 131 -13.30 -2.93 -12.68
N ALA A 132 -12.87 -2.71 -11.44
CA ALA A 132 -11.62 -3.21 -10.86
C ALA A 132 -11.74 -4.62 -10.26
N SER A 133 -12.93 -5.21 -10.20
CA SER A 133 -13.20 -6.50 -9.53
C SER A 133 -13.06 -7.74 -10.45
#